data_af734b4b3d3586e2db41947ce4a3e30f
#
_entry.id   af734b4b3d3586e2db41947ce4a3e30f
#
_cell.length_a   1.000
_cell.length_b   1.000
_cell.length_c   1.000
_cell.angle_alpha   90.00
_cell.angle_beta   90.00
_cell.angle_gamma   90.00
#
_symmetry.space_group_name_H-M   'P 1'
#
loop_
_entity.id
_entity.type
_entity.pdbx_description
1 polymer ?
#
loop_
_entity_poly.entity_id
_entity_poly.type
_entity_poly.pdbx_seq_one_letter_code
_entity_poly.pdbx_strand_id
1 'polypeptide(L)'
;MEKQASLATGLHRLLQASLQAGEGWLPFDRFMALVLYAPGVGYYSQRSQPIGRMPSQGSDFVTAPLVSPWFGRTLAVAVQEAMQHAQTTTVLEFGAGDGSLAFQLLDALGDQVERYAIVEVSAHLREMQAKRLQGFSPKVQWLDALPEAIEAVVVGNEVLDAMPVKLLHRVNQTWHERGVIWEPNTGRYAWQDRPTEARPPVAIEGDHDYLCESPVQANAFMRTLAERLRRGAAFFIDYGFPAHEFYHPQRHMGTLMCHHHHRSDADPLTDIGAKDITAHVDFTGIALCAQEAGLTCLGYTSQAQFLLNCGLLRLLEDASPLERQQAMMLIQDHEMGELFKVLEIGRAHV
;
A
#
# COMPACT_ATOMS: atom_id res chain seq x y z
N MET A 1 6.24 27.32 8.10
CA MET A 1 5.09 27.57 8.99
C MET A 1 3.86 28.07 8.21
N GLU A 2 3.87 29.18 7.49
CA GLU A 2 2.69 29.70 6.77
C GLU A 2 2.09 28.74 5.74
N LYS A 3 2.93 28.03 4.98
CA LYS A 3 2.47 27.07 3.97
C LYS A 3 1.80 25.82 4.60
N GLN A 4 2.33 25.33 5.71
CA GLN A 4 1.75 24.21 6.46
C GLN A 4 0.40 24.59 7.09
N ALA A 5 0.29 25.81 7.64
CA ALA A 5 -0.98 26.32 8.15
C ALA A 5 -2.03 26.48 7.04
N SER A 6 -1.62 26.89 5.83
CA SER A 6 -2.51 27.00 4.67
C SER A 6 -3.01 25.63 4.17
N LEU A 7 -2.15 24.61 4.15
CA LEU A 7 -2.52 23.24 3.75
C LEU A 7 -3.49 22.61 4.76
N ALA A 8 -3.17 22.72 6.06
CA ALA A 8 -4.07 22.25 7.12
C ALA A 8 -5.44 22.93 7.05
N THR A 9 -5.48 24.22 6.74
CA THR A 9 -6.73 24.97 6.53
C THR A 9 -7.50 24.47 5.31
N GLY A 10 -6.80 24.15 4.21
CA GLY A 10 -7.41 23.59 2.99
C GLY A 10 -8.05 22.21 3.24
N LEU A 11 -7.30 21.32 3.87
CA LEU A 11 -7.78 19.97 4.22
C LEU A 11 -8.96 20.05 5.22
N HIS A 12 -8.87 20.92 6.23
CA HIS A 12 -9.96 21.12 7.18
C HIS A 12 -11.24 21.57 6.48
N ARG A 13 -11.19 22.48 5.51
CA ARG A 13 -12.38 22.90 4.74
C ARG A 13 -13.00 21.73 3.97
N LEU A 14 -12.19 20.87 3.34
CA LEU A 14 -12.69 19.70 2.61
C LEU A 14 -13.38 18.72 3.56
N LEU A 15 -12.78 18.45 4.73
CA LEU A 15 -13.36 17.59 5.74
C LEU A 15 -14.69 18.16 6.28
N GLN A 16 -14.75 19.48 6.57
CA GLN A 16 -15.97 20.15 7.01
C GLN A 16 -17.09 20.07 5.94
N ALA A 17 -16.76 20.30 4.67
CA ALA A 17 -17.71 20.17 3.58
C ALA A 17 -18.23 18.72 3.46
N SER A 18 -17.36 17.73 3.61
CA SER A 18 -17.74 16.32 3.57
C SER A 18 -18.60 15.90 4.77
N LEU A 19 -18.30 16.42 5.96
CA LEU A 19 -19.14 16.23 7.15
C LEU A 19 -20.53 16.85 6.96
N GLN A 20 -20.61 18.06 6.43
CA GLN A 20 -21.91 18.70 6.14
C GLN A 20 -22.75 17.87 5.15
N ALA A 21 -22.12 17.36 4.09
CA ALA A 21 -22.80 16.50 3.12
C ALA A 21 -23.24 15.15 3.72
N GLY A 22 -22.55 14.65 4.74
CA GLY A 22 -22.83 13.41 5.48
C GLY A 22 -23.63 13.59 6.77
N GLU A 23 -24.39 14.71 6.91
CA GLU A 23 -25.20 15.00 8.11
C GLU A 23 -24.38 14.98 9.41
N GLY A 24 -23.19 15.57 9.37
CA GLY A 24 -22.29 15.71 10.52
C GLY A 24 -21.41 14.48 10.81
N TRP A 25 -21.50 13.42 9.99
CA TRP A 25 -20.71 12.21 10.16
C TRP A 25 -20.03 11.81 8.84
N LEU A 26 -18.77 11.37 8.93
CA LEU A 26 -17.98 10.96 7.77
C LEU A 26 -17.44 9.54 8.01
N PRO A 27 -17.75 8.54 7.15
CA PRO A 27 -17.16 7.21 7.24
C PRO A 27 -15.64 7.28 7.22
N PHE A 28 -14.97 6.40 7.97
CA PHE A 28 -13.51 6.47 8.10
C PHE A 28 -12.77 6.29 6.77
N ASP A 29 -13.24 5.42 5.89
CA ASP A 29 -12.66 5.26 4.55
C ASP A 29 -12.67 6.57 3.74
N ARG A 30 -13.72 7.37 3.86
CA ARG A 30 -13.82 8.68 3.22
C ARG A 30 -12.90 9.71 3.88
N PHE A 31 -12.81 9.68 5.22
CA PHE A 31 -11.86 10.51 5.96
C PHE A 31 -10.42 10.19 5.54
N MET A 32 -10.02 8.92 5.58
CA MET A 32 -8.68 8.46 5.19
C MET A 32 -8.36 8.83 3.74
N ALA A 33 -9.32 8.65 2.81
CA ALA A 33 -9.15 9.05 1.41
C ALA A 33 -8.85 10.54 1.26
N LEU A 34 -9.55 11.41 1.97
CA LEU A 34 -9.31 12.86 1.92
C LEU A 34 -7.96 13.22 2.54
N VAL A 35 -7.65 12.65 3.70
CA VAL A 35 -6.40 12.95 4.43
C VAL A 35 -5.17 12.53 3.63
N LEU A 36 -5.22 11.38 2.96
CA LEU A 36 -4.09 10.85 2.20
C LEU A 36 -4.01 11.41 0.78
N TYR A 37 -5.14 11.50 0.06
CA TYR A 37 -5.13 11.67 -1.39
C TYR A 37 -5.78 12.95 -1.91
N ALA A 38 -6.39 13.81 -1.07
CA ALA A 38 -7.02 15.03 -1.57
C ALA A 38 -6.02 15.89 -2.37
N PRO A 39 -6.37 16.28 -3.63
CA PRO A 39 -5.45 17.00 -4.50
C PRO A 39 -4.86 18.25 -3.86
N GLY A 40 -3.55 18.34 -3.82
CA GLY A 40 -2.78 19.48 -3.33
C GLY A 40 -2.74 19.67 -1.81
N VAL A 41 -3.56 18.95 -1.02
CA VAL A 41 -3.61 19.08 0.46
C VAL A 41 -3.50 17.76 1.21
N GLY A 42 -3.76 16.62 0.56
CA GLY A 42 -3.59 15.29 1.16
C GLY A 42 -2.12 14.92 1.31
N TYR A 43 -1.81 14.00 2.22
CA TYR A 43 -0.46 13.59 2.58
C TYR A 43 0.40 13.27 1.35
N TYR A 44 -0.03 12.37 0.47
CA TYR A 44 0.71 11.98 -0.73
C TYR A 44 0.70 13.05 -1.84
N SER A 45 -0.19 14.03 -1.77
CA SER A 45 -0.30 15.11 -2.76
C SER A 45 0.55 16.33 -2.43
N GLN A 46 1.15 16.40 -1.24
CA GLN A 46 1.94 17.56 -0.78
C GLN A 46 3.39 17.47 -1.28
N ARG A 47 3.90 18.58 -1.84
CA ARG A 47 5.30 18.68 -2.29
C ARG A 47 6.33 18.70 -1.14
N SER A 48 5.89 18.90 0.09
CA SER A 48 6.77 19.09 1.25
C SER A 48 7.01 17.82 2.06
N GLN A 49 6.32 16.75 1.75
CA GLN A 49 6.48 15.49 2.49
C GLN A 49 7.75 14.75 2.02
N PRO A 50 8.58 14.30 2.95
CA PRO A 50 9.84 13.61 2.65
C PRO A 50 9.61 12.12 2.37
N ILE A 51 8.76 11.80 1.38
CA ILE A 51 8.50 10.42 0.95
C ILE A 51 9.69 9.91 0.14
N GLY A 52 10.07 8.66 0.36
CA GLY A 52 11.12 8.01 -0.43
C GLY A 52 12.55 8.44 -0.08
N ARG A 53 12.83 8.80 1.17
CA ARG A 53 14.17 9.11 1.66
C ARG A 53 14.54 8.20 2.84
N MET A 54 15.84 8.03 3.05
CA MET A 54 16.32 7.34 4.26
C MET A 54 15.92 8.11 5.54
N PRO A 55 15.70 7.44 6.67
CA PRO A 55 15.35 8.08 7.95
C PRO A 55 16.30 9.21 8.33
N SER A 56 17.60 9.05 8.08
CA SER A 56 18.61 10.08 8.27
C SER A 56 18.38 11.35 7.44
N GLN A 57 17.52 11.30 6.45
CA GLN A 57 17.13 12.41 5.57
C GLN A 57 15.71 12.94 5.87
N GLY A 58 15.07 12.45 6.94
CA GLY A 58 13.78 12.94 7.43
C GLY A 58 12.55 12.30 6.79
N SER A 59 12.62 11.06 6.29
CA SER A 59 11.45 10.30 5.84
C SER A 59 10.66 9.75 7.02
N ASP A 60 9.35 9.61 6.89
CA ASP A 60 8.48 9.07 7.94
C ASP A 60 8.64 7.56 8.09
N PHE A 61 9.01 6.84 7.02
CA PHE A 61 9.22 5.39 6.99
C PHE A 61 10.25 5.00 5.91
N VAL A 62 10.74 3.77 5.98
CA VAL A 62 11.69 3.20 5.00
C VAL A 62 11.08 1.97 4.36
N THR A 63 10.98 1.98 3.04
CA THR A 63 10.48 0.85 2.24
C THR A 63 11.63 -0.09 1.83
N ALA A 64 11.31 -1.35 1.53
CA ALA A 64 12.29 -2.36 1.15
C ALA A 64 13.23 -1.92 0.00
N PRO A 65 12.78 -1.25 -1.08
CA PRO A 65 13.67 -0.74 -2.12
C PRO A 65 14.68 0.32 -1.65
N LEU A 66 14.37 1.05 -0.57
CA LEU A 66 15.26 2.04 0.01
C LEU A 66 16.29 1.42 0.96
N VAL A 67 15.92 0.32 1.63
CA VAL A 67 16.83 -0.44 2.51
C VAL A 67 17.98 -1.02 1.68
N SER A 68 17.65 -1.66 0.55
CA SER A 68 18.66 -2.33 -0.26
C SER A 68 18.25 -2.45 -1.73
N PRO A 69 19.18 -2.17 -2.67
CA PRO A 69 18.93 -2.41 -4.10
C PRO A 69 18.73 -3.89 -4.44
N TRP A 70 19.12 -4.78 -3.53
CA TRP A 70 18.93 -6.21 -3.70
C TRP A 70 17.49 -6.64 -3.63
N PHE A 71 16.61 -5.82 -3.05
CA PHE A 71 15.16 -6.08 -3.08
C PHE A 71 14.64 -6.15 -4.53
N GLY A 72 14.76 -5.07 -5.28
CA GLY A 72 14.27 -5.04 -6.66
C GLY A 72 15.06 -5.96 -7.60
N ARG A 73 16.37 -6.11 -7.41
CA ARG A 73 17.18 -7.06 -8.18
C ARG A 73 16.74 -8.51 -7.98
N THR A 74 16.34 -8.87 -6.77
CA THR A 74 15.81 -10.20 -6.48
C THR A 74 14.39 -10.37 -6.98
N LEU A 75 13.52 -9.38 -6.78
CA LEU A 75 12.16 -9.38 -7.34
C LEU A 75 12.19 -9.47 -8.88
N ALA A 76 13.19 -8.88 -9.54
CA ALA A 76 13.35 -8.94 -10.98
C ALA A 76 13.42 -10.39 -11.51
N VAL A 77 13.92 -11.34 -10.72
CA VAL A 77 13.95 -12.77 -11.11
C VAL A 77 12.52 -13.30 -11.30
N ALA A 78 11.64 -13.07 -10.33
CA ALA A 78 10.23 -13.49 -10.43
C ALA A 78 9.48 -12.70 -11.52
N VAL A 79 9.73 -11.39 -11.64
CA VAL A 79 9.14 -10.55 -12.69
C VAL A 79 9.55 -11.06 -14.07
N GLN A 80 10.81 -11.42 -14.27
CA GLN A 80 11.32 -11.97 -15.53
C GLN A 80 10.62 -13.29 -15.88
N GLU A 81 10.51 -14.20 -14.91
CA GLU A 81 9.81 -15.48 -15.08
C GLU A 81 8.34 -15.26 -15.45
N ALA A 82 7.65 -14.39 -14.73
CA ALA A 82 6.26 -14.04 -15.04
C ALA A 82 6.10 -13.39 -16.43
N MET A 83 7.05 -12.53 -16.86
CA MET A 83 7.06 -11.95 -18.22
C MET A 83 7.22 -13.01 -19.29
N GLN A 84 8.08 -14.00 -19.08
CA GLN A 84 8.29 -15.11 -20.01
C GLN A 84 7.02 -15.97 -20.13
N HIS A 85 6.43 -16.36 -19.00
CA HIS A 85 5.18 -17.14 -18.99
C HIS A 85 4.02 -16.37 -19.62
N ALA A 86 3.90 -15.10 -19.33
CA ALA A 86 2.86 -14.24 -19.88
C ALA A 86 3.15 -13.75 -21.30
N GLN A 87 4.33 -14.03 -21.88
CA GLN A 87 4.76 -13.53 -23.17
C GLN A 87 4.54 -12.01 -23.31
N THR A 88 4.96 -11.24 -22.32
CA THR A 88 4.88 -9.79 -22.30
C THR A 88 6.24 -9.17 -21.99
N THR A 89 6.48 -7.97 -22.51
CA THR A 89 7.68 -7.16 -22.28
C THR A 89 7.35 -5.89 -21.47
N THR A 90 6.13 -5.86 -20.92
CA THR A 90 5.62 -4.71 -20.16
C THR A 90 5.58 -5.01 -18.66
N VAL A 91 6.07 -4.07 -17.87
CA VAL A 91 5.87 -3.99 -16.42
C VAL A 91 4.98 -2.80 -16.11
N LEU A 92 4.02 -2.99 -15.21
CA LEU A 92 3.14 -1.94 -14.70
C LEU A 92 3.33 -1.82 -13.18
N GLU A 93 3.79 -0.70 -12.69
CA GLU A 93 3.98 -0.44 -11.27
C GLU A 93 2.92 0.52 -10.74
N PHE A 94 2.33 0.17 -9.60
CA PHE A 94 1.48 1.06 -8.82
C PHE A 94 2.29 1.68 -7.68
N GLY A 95 2.15 3.00 -7.49
CA GLY A 95 2.74 3.67 -6.35
C GLY A 95 4.27 3.57 -6.28
N ALA A 96 4.95 3.95 -7.35
CA ALA A 96 6.41 3.78 -7.46
C ALA A 96 7.23 4.62 -6.45
N GLY A 97 6.59 5.36 -5.55
CA GLY A 97 7.24 6.19 -4.54
C GLY A 97 8.25 7.15 -5.15
N ASP A 98 9.50 7.07 -4.72
CA ASP A 98 10.59 7.87 -5.28
C ASP A 98 11.20 7.30 -6.57
N GLY A 99 10.69 6.15 -7.07
CA GLY A 99 11.16 5.44 -8.24
C GLY A 99 12.33 4.49 -7.99
N SER A 100 12.64 4.18 -6.72
CA SER A 100 13.75 3.27 -6.38
C SER A 100 13.50 1.85 -6.88
N LEU A 101 12.29 1.30 -6.69
CA LEU A 101 11.96 -0.03 -7.18
C LEU A 101 11.96 -0.09 -8.71
N ALA A 102 11.33 0.90 -9.36
CA ALA A 102 11.36 1.01 -10.82
C ALA A 102 12.79 1.02 -11.37
N PHE A 103 13.68 1.79 -10.74
CA PHE A 103 15.09 1.84 -11.13
C PHE A 103 15.76 0.46 -11.00
N GLN A 104 15.56 -0.21 -9.87
CA GLN A 104 16.18 -1.53 -9.60
C GLN A 104 15.69 -2.60 -10.56
N LEU A 105 14.38 -2.61 -10.88
CA LEU A 105 13.80 -3.54 -11.83
C LEU A 105 14.29 -3.27 -13.26
N LEU A 106 14.32 -2.02 -13.69
CA LEU A 106 14.80 -1.64 -15.02
C LEU A 106 16.30 -1.93 -15.19
N ASP A 107 17.12 -1.69 -14.15
CA ASP A 107 18.54 -2.00 -14.15
C ASP A 107 18.79 -3.51 -14.27
N ALA A 108 18.04 -4.32 -13.52
CA ALA A 108 18.20 -5.77 -13.51
C ALA A 108 17.64 -6.47 -14.76
N LEU A 109 16.51 -6.00 -15.28
CA LEU A 109 15.82 -6.62 -16.42
C LEU A 109 16.37 -6.12 -17.77
N GLY A 110 16.95 -4.94 -17.83
CA GLY A 110 17.60 -4.38 -19.01
C GLY A 110 16.69 -4.33 -20.23
N ASP A 111 17.12 -4.94 -21.34
CA ASP A 111 16.41 -4.92 -22.60
C ASP A 111 15.20 -5.89 -22.68
N GLN A 112 14.98 -6.69 -21.66
CA GLN A 112 13.80 -7.55 -21.59
C GLN A 112 12.51 -6.74 -21.35
N VAL A 113 12.63 -5.55 -20.76
CA VAL A 113 11.53 -4.60 -20.59
C VAL A 113 11.57 -3.59 -21.72
N GLU A 114 10.54 -3.63 -22.58
CA GLU A 114 10.32 -2.63 -23.63
C GLU A 114 9.50 -1.45 -23.13
N ARG A 115 8.59 -1.70 -22.18
CA ARG A 115 7.72 -0.70 -21.57
C ARG A 115 7.62 -0.87 -20.08
N TYR A 116 7.89 0.20 -19.34
CA TYR A 116 7.68 0.31 -17.90
C TYR A 116 6.64 1.41 -17.63
N ALA A 117 5.44 1.00 -17.27
CA ALA A 117 4.32 1.91 -17.01
C ALA A 117 4.18 2.16 -15.50
N ILE A 118 3.99 3.40 -15.09
CA ILE A 118 3.81 3.78 -13.69
C ILE A 118 2.46 4.45 -13.53
N VAL A 119 1.65 3.95 -12.58
CA VAL A 119 0.43 4.60 -12.11
C VAL A 119 0.76 5.34 -10.82
N GLU A 120 0.85 6.67 -10.89
CA GLU A 120 1.19 7.55 -9.77
C GLU A 120 0.27 8.76 -9.76
N VAL A 121 -0.40 9.00 -8.65
CA VAL A 121 -1.36 10.11 -8.51
C VAL A 121 -0.69 11.42 -8.10
N SER A 122 0.49 11.35 -7.47
CA SER A 122 1.24 12.49 -7.00
C SER A 122 2.10 13.12 -8.09
N ALA A 123 1.79 14.34 -8.51
CA ALA A 123 2.62 15.07 -9.47
C ALA A 123 4.05 15.28 -8.97
N HIS A 124 4.22 15.46 -7.66
CA HIS A 124 5.55 15.61 -7.06
C HIS A 124 6.38 14.32 -7.15
N LEU A 125 5.78 13.18 -6.84
CA LEU A 125 6.46 11.88 -6.97
C LEU A 125 6.80 11.59 -8.44
N ARG A 126 5.91 11.90 -9.39
CA ARG A 126 6.22 11.79 -10.83
C ARG A 126 7.46 12.62 -11.23
N GLU A 127 7.61 13.85 -10.71
CA GLU A 127 8.81 14.67 -10.96
C GLU A 127 10.08 13.99 -10.43
N MET A 128 10.02 13.39 -9.23
CA MET A 128 11.16 12.65 -8.64
C MET A 128 11.48 11.39 -9.45
N GLN A 129 10.48 10.61 -9.79
CA GLN A 129 10.58 9.41 -10.62
C GLN A 129 11.19 9.72 -11.98
N ALA A 130 10.70 10.77 -12.67
CA ALA A 130 11.22 11.19 -13.97
C ALA A 130 12.70 11.55 -13.92
N LYS A 131 13.14 12.22 -12.85
CA LYS A 131 14.55 12.53 -12.64
C LYS A 131 15.39 11.28 -12.39
N ARG A 132 14.90 10.35 -11.56
CA ARG A 132 15.63 9.10 -11.25
C ARG A 132 15.72 8.17 -12.44
N LEU A 133 14.66 8.08 -13.21
CA LEU A 133 14.51 7.13 -14.31
C LEU A 133 14.91 7.71 -15.68
N GLN A 134 15.51 8.91 -15.72
CA GLN A 134 15.86 9.58 -16.98
C GLN A 134 16.74 8.72 -17.92
N GLY A 135 17.60 7.85 -17.35
CA GLY A 135 18.48 6.94 -18.12
C GLY A 135 17.73 5.82 -18.85
N PHE A 136 16.48 5.57 -18.49
CA PHE A 136 15.62 4.53 -19.08
C PHE A 136 14.58 5.07 -20.08
N SER A 137 14.60 6.38 -20.36
CA SER A 137 13.75 6.96 -21.42
C SER A 137 14.15 6.36 -22.80
N PRO A 138 13.20 6.03 -23.69
CA PRO A 138 11.74 6.29 -23.59
C PRO A 138 10.91 5.11 -23.04
N LYS A 139 11.53 4.11 -22.41
CA LYS A 139 10.81 2.92 -21.90
C LYS A 139 9.80 3.25 -20.81
N VAL A 140 10.05 4.29 -19.99
CA VAL A 140 9.22 4.67 -18.83
C VAL A 140 8.08 5.60 -19.27
N GLN A 141 6.86 5.27 -18.84
CA GLN A 141 5.65 6.03 -19.14
C GLN A 141 4.79 6.19 -17.89
N TRP A 142 4.32 7.41 -17.62
CA TRP A 142 3.37 7.68 -16.54
C TRP A 142 1.96 7.65 -17.10
N LEU A 143 1.09 6.90 -16.42
CA LEU A 143 -0.31 6.76 -16.80
C LEU A 143 -1.18 7.66 -15.92
N ASP A 144 -2.12 8.38 -16.55
CA ASP A 144 -3.12 9.20 -15.84
C ASP A 144 -4.37 8.40 -15.48
N ALA A 145 -4.57 7.25 -16.12
CA ALA A 145 -5.64 6.32 -15.87
C ALA A 145 -5.18 4.89 -16.15
N LEU A 146 -5.80 3.95 -15.49
CA LEU A 146 -5.55 2.53 -15.72
C LEU A 146 -6.07 2.13 -17.10
N PRO A 147 -5.27 1.47 -17.96
CA PRO A 147 -5.72 1.00 -19.26
C PRO A 147 -6.93 0.07 -19.19
N GLU A 148 -7.78 0.05 -20.20
CA GLU A 148 -8.93 -0.87 -20.28
C GLU A 148 -8.50 -2.34 -20.39
N ALA A 149 -7.35 -2.59 -21.00
CA ALA A 149 -6.74 -3.92 -21.11
C ALA A 149 -5.27 -3.84 -20.68
N ILE A 150 -4.86 -4.74 -19.80
CA ILE A 150 -3.50 -4.84 -19.28
C ILE A 150 -2.92 -6.18 -19.72
N GLU A 151 -1.80 -6.13 -20.42
CA GLU A 151 -0.95 -7.28 -20.74
C GLU A 151 0.45 -6.96 -20.20
N ALA A 152 0.66 -7.23 -18.92
CA ALA A 152 1.84 -6.80 -18.20
C ALA A 152 2.09 -7.67 -16.96
N VAL A 153 3.32 -7.65 -16.47
CA VAL A 153 3.58 -8.02 -15.08
C VAL A 153 3.37 -6.78 -14.21
N VAL A 154 2.46 -6.90 -13.25
CA VAL A 154 2.07 -5.82 -12.34
C VAL A 154 2.86 -5.93 -11.06
N VAL A 155 3.34 -4.80 -10.52
CA VAL A 155 4.04 -4.73 -9.24
C VAL A 155 3.41 -3.64 -8.38
N GLY A 156 3.14 -3.97 -7.11
CA GLY A 156 2.70 -3.02 -6.09
C GLY A 156 3.42 -3.32 -4.78
N ASN A 157 4.30 -2.43 -4.36
CA ASN A 157 5.00 -2.53 -3.08
C ASN A 157 4.47 -1.45 -2.13
N GLU A 158 3.93 -1.86 -0.98
CA GLU A 158 3.32 -0.95 0.00
C GLU A 158 2.27 -0.04 -0.65
N VAL A 159 1.27 -0.67 -1.26
CA VAL A 159 0.17 0.01 -1.97
C VAL A 159 -1.18 -0.31 -1.33
N LEU A 160 -1.36 -1.55 -0.86
CA LEU A 160 -2.64 -2.01 -0.32
C LEU A 160 -2.87 -1.48 1.10
N ASP A 161 -1.82 -1.31 1.88
CA ASP A 161 -1.83 -0.79 3.26
C ASP A 161 -2.32 0.66 3.35
N ALA A 162 -2.00 1.47 2.33
CA ALA A 162 -2.41 2.87 2.24
C ALA A 162 -3.80 3.05 1.61
N MET A 163 -4.45 1.97 1.14
CA MET A 163 -5.80 2.07 0.60
C MET A 163 -6.83 2.28 1.71
N PRO A 164 -7.76 3.25 1.54
CA PRO A 164 -8.77 3.55 2.54
C PRO A 164 -9.58 2.35 3.01
N VAL A 165 -9.72 2.20 4.32
CA VAL A 165 -10.45 1.11 4.98
C VAL A 165 -11.66 1.64 5.75
N LYS A 166 -12.73 0.85 5.81
CA LYS A 166 -13.78 1.07 6.81
C LYS A 166 -13.37 0.48 8.14
N LEU A 167 -13.82 1.08 9.22
CA LEU A 167 -13.63 0.56 10.56
C LEU A 167 -14.96 -0.05 11.06
N LEU A 168 -14.92 -1.33 11.42
CA LEU A 168 -16.02 -2.03 12.05
C LEU A 168 -15.72 -2.21 13.53
N HIS A 169 -16.60 -1.70 14.39
CA HIS A 169 -16.43 -1.73 15.83
C HIS A 169 -17.58 -2.49 16.50
N ARG A 170 -17.26 -3.57 17.16
CA ARG A 170 -18.21 -4.33 18.00
C ARG A 170 -18.14 -3.81 19.41
N VAL A 171 -19.26 -3.28 19.89
CA VAL A 171 -19.44 -2.81 21.27
C VAL A 171 -20.65 -3.51 21.86
N ASN A 172 -20.50 -4.11 23.05
CA ASN A 172 -21.56 -4.88 23.68
C ASN A 172 -22.22 -5.88 22.70
N GLN A 173 -21.42 -6.61 21.93
CA GLN A 173 -21.83 -7.59 20.91
C GLN A 173 -22.61 -7.01 19.72
N THR A 174 -22.73 -5.71 19.60
CA THR A 174 -23.38 -5.02 18.48
C THR A 174 -22.33 -4.36 17.59
N TRP A 175 -22.44 -4.61 16.29
CA TRP A 175 -21.54 -4.03 15.31
C TRP A 175 -21.96 -2.63 14.87
N HIS A 176 -20.99 -1.76 14.76
CA HIS A 176 -21.11 -0.38 14.30
C HIS A 176 -20.06 -0.11 13.21
N GLU A 177 -20.39 0.80 12.31
CA GLU A 177 -19.38 1.43 11.45
C GLU A 177 -18.84 2.66 12.18
N ARG A 178 -17.53 2.73 12.36
CA ARG A 178 -16.84 3.85 12.99
C ARG A 178 -16.52 4.90 11.95
N GLY A 179 -16.89 6.13 12.24
CA GLY A 179 -16.57 7.30 11.44
C GLY A 179 -16.16 8.48 12.29
N VAL A 180 -16.03 9.62 11.64
CA VAL A 180 -15.47 10.84 12.21
C VAL A 180 -16.54 11.93 12.24
N ILE A 181 -16.56 12.69 13.35
CA ILE A 181 -17.35 13.89 13.53
C ILE A 181 -16.45 15.07 13.88
N TRP A 182 -16.99 16.27 13.79
CA TRP A 182 -16.39 17.48 14.33
C TRP A 182 -17.09 17.88 15.61
N GLU A 183 -16.32 18.08 16.67
CA GLU A 183 -16.82 18.59 17.95
C GLU A 183 -16.58 20.11 18.07
N PRO A 184 -17.59 20.96 17.89
CA PRO A 184 -17.40 22.42 17.93
C PRO A 184 -16.88 22.93 19.28
N ASN A 185 -17.25 22.27 20.40
CA ASN A 185 -16.86 22.69 21.75
C ASN A 185 -15.37 22.47 22.04
N THR A 186 -14.78 21.43 21.47
CA THR A 186 -13.35 21.12 21.65
C THR A 186 -12.49 21.63 20.48
N GLY A 187 -13.12 21.93 19.32
CA GLY A 187 -12.43 22.26 18.08
C GLY A 187 -11.60 21.11 17.55
N ARG A 188 -12.07 19.86 17.72
CA ARG A 188 -11.35 18.64 17.31
C ARG A 188 -12.26 17.68 16.56
N TYR A 189 -11.63 16.82 15.77
CA TYR A 189 -12.29 15.63 15.23
C TYR A 189 -12.35 14.54 16.31
N ALA A 190 -13.46 13.78 16.30
CA ALA A 190 -13.69 12.72 17.26
C ALA A 190 -14.34 11.51 16.57
N TRP A 191 -14.21 10.34 17.19
CA TRP A 191 -14.86 9.13 16.74
C TRP A 191 -16.34 9.11 17.06
N GLN A 192 -17.16 8.62 16.14
CA GLN A 192 -18.56 8.30 16.37
C GLN A 192 -18.93 7.03 15.64
N ASP A 193 -19.51 6.11 16.38
CA ASP A 193 -20.00 4.83 15.87
C ASP A 193 -21.47 4.95 15.45
N ARG A 194 -21.84 4.39 14.29
CA ARG A 194 -23.22 4.26 13.81
C ARG A 194 -23.58 2.78 13.63
N PRO A 195 -24.81 2.32 14.00
CA PRO A 195 -25.21 0.93 13.78
C PRO A 195 -25.01 0.50 12.32
N THR A 196 -24.54 -0.74 12.11
CA THR A 196 -24.32 -1.29 10.77
C THR A 196 -24.65 -2.78 10.71
N GLU A 197 -25.08 -3.24 9.53
CA GLU A 197 -25.21 -4.66 9.21
C GLU A 197 -23.91 -5.27 8.67
N ALA A 198 -22.89 -4.43 8.39
CA ALA A 198 -21.58 -4.92 7.93
C ALA A 198 -20.91 -5.78 9.01
N ARG A 199 -20.25 -6.82 8.58
CA ARG A 199 -19.53 -7.78 9.44
C ARG A 199 -18.17 -8.09 8.85
N PRO A 200 -17.16 -8.43 9.67
CA PRO A 200 -15.94 -9.05 9.17
C PRO A 200 -16.28 -10.39 8.47
N PRO A 201 -15.43 -10.85 7.55
CA PRO A 201 -15.69 -12.07 6.78
C PRO A 201 -15.59 -13.35 7.62
N VAL A 202 -15.06 -13.25 8.83
CA VAL A 202 -14.93 -14.35 9.79
C VAL A 202 -15.64 -13.99 11.10
N ALA A 203 -16.17 -14.98 11.80
CA ALA A 203 -16.73 -14.77 13.12
C ALA A 203 -15.61 -14.49 14.14
N ILE A 204 -15.78 -13.42 14.90
CA ILE A 204 -14.81 -13.06 15.96
C ILE A 204 -15.25 -13.74 17.27
N GLU A 205 -14.40 -14.59 17.78
CA GLU A 205 -14.64 -15.30 19.04
C GLU A 205 -14.60 -14.35 20.26
N GLY A 206 -15.36 -14.71 21.29
CA GLY A 206 -15.44 -13.96 22.54
C GLY A 206 -16.42 -12.78 22.50
N ASP A 207 -16.69 -12.23 23.71
CA ASP A 207 -17.73 -11.20 23.93
C ASP A 207 -17.13 -9.80 24.12
N HIS A 208 -15.82 -9.67 24.03
CA HIS A 208 -15.11 -8.39 24.23
C HIS A 208 -15.37 -7.42 23.07
N ASP A 209 -15.20 -6.14 23.32
CA ASP A 209 -15.22 -5.11 22.28
C ASP A 209 -14.09 -5.38 21.27
N TYR A 210 -14.39 -5.16 19.98
CA TYR A 210 -13.48 -5.52 18.92
C TYR A 210 -13.52 -4.51 17.76
N LEU A 211 -12.38 -3.99 17.38
CA LEU A 211 -12.21 -3.10 16.25
C LEU A 211 -11.42 -3.82 15.15
N CYS A 212 -11.89 -3.73 13.91
CA CYS A 212 -11.15 -4.23 12.75
C CYS A 212 -11.39 -3.36 11.53
N GLU A 213 -10.46 -3.45 10.59
CA GLU A 213 -10.53 -2.84 9.28
C GLU A 213 -11.30 -3.73 8.30
N SER A 214 -12.03 -3.09 7.38
CA SER A 214 -12.65 -3.72 6.21
C SER A 214 -12.05 -3.11 4.95
N PRO A 215 -11.32 -3.86 4.11
CA PRO A 215 -10.52 -3.35 2.99
C PRO A 215 -11.37 -3.07 1.75
N VAL A 216 -12.41 -2.24 1.88
CA VAL A 216 -13.37 -1.99 0.79
C VAL A 216 -12.74 -1.42 -0.47
N GLN A 217 -11.75 -0.53 -0.31
CA GLN A 217 -11.06 0.10 -1.44
C GLN A 217 -10.07 -0.88 -2.11
N ALA A 218 -9.30 -1.65 -1.33
CA ALA A 218 -8.39 -2.65 -1.86
C ALA A 218 -9.15 -3.77 -2.60
N ASN A 219 -10.32 -4.17 -2.09
CA ASN A 219 -11.20 -5.11 -2.79
C ASN A 219 -11.75 -4.54 -4.10
N ALA A 220 -12.14 -3.27 -4.14
CA ALA A 220 -12.59 -2.60 -5.37
C ALA A 220 -11.45 -2.48 -6.39
N PHE A 221 -10.25 -2.13 -5.93
CA PHE A 221 -9.04 -2.11 -6.75
C PHE A 221 -8.74 -3.49 -7.34
N MET A 222 -8.81 -4.54 -6.54
CA MET A 222 -8.55 -5.91 -6.97
C MET A 222 -9.54 -6.39 -8.04
N ARG A 223 -10.84 -6.08 -7.88
CA ARG A 223 -11.86 -6.35 -8.91
C ARG A 223 -11.56 -5.60 -10.21
N THR A 224 -11.21 -4.31 -10.11
CA THR A 224 -10.85 -3.51 -11.30
C THR A 224 -9.61 -4.06 -11.99
N LEU A 225 -8.60 -4.48 -11.23
CA LEU A 225 -7.40 -5.12 -11.80
C LEU A 225 -7.77 -6.43 -12.51
N ALA A 226 -8.60 -7.27 -11.88
CA ALA A 226 -9.05 -8.53 -12.47
C ALA A 226 -9.85 -8.34 -13.77
N GLU A 227 -10.70 -7.33 -13.84
CA GLU A 227 -11.45 -6.99 -15.05
C GLU A 227 -10.53 -6.57 -16.21
N ARG A 228 -9.41 -5.90 -15.90
CA ARG A 228 -8.52 -5.31 -16.89
C ARG A 228 -7.30 -6.15 -17.24
N LEU A 229 -6.81 -6.97 -16.33
CA LEU A 229 -5.66 -7.85 -16.57
C LEU A 229 -6.06 -8.99 -17.50
N ARG A 230 -5.67 -8.87 -18.76
CA ARG A 230 -5.95 -9.87 -19.81
C ARG A 230 -4.91 -10.97 -19.82
N ARG A 231 -3.66 -10.61 -19.57
CA ARG A 231 -2.52 -11.53 -19.58
C ARG A 231 -1.42 -11.00 -18.68
N GLY A 232 -0.91 -11.84 -17.79
CA GLY A 232 0.15 -11.47 -16.86
C GLY A 232 -0.07 -11.96 -15.44
N ALA A 233 0.83 -11.57 -14.58
CA ALA A 233 0.76 -11.77 -13.13
C ALA A 233 0.90 -10.44 -12.40
N ALA A 234 0.49 -10.40 -11.14
CA ALA A 234 0.66 -9.24 -10.27
C ALA A 234 1.30 -9.69 -8.96
N PHE A 235 2.34 -8.97 -8.54
CA PHE A 235 3.04 -9.13 -7.27
C PHE A 235 2.65 -7.97 -6.35
N PHE A 236 1.98 -8.28 -5.25
CA PHE A 236 1.72 -7.31 -4.18
C PHE A 236 2.56 -7.69 -2.97
N ILE A 237 3.45 -6.78 -2.59
CA ILE A 237 4.32 -6.90 -1.43
C ILE A 237 3.86 -5.87 -0.41
N ASP A 238 3.42 -6.34 0.75
CA ASP A 238 2.86 -5.47 1.77
C ASP A 238 2.93 -6.13 3.15
N TYR A 239 2.71 -5.37 4.21
CA TYR A 239 2.64 -5.95 5.54
C TYR A 239 1.19 -6.28 5.92
N GLY A 240 1.04 -7.45 6.52
CA GLY A 240 -0.29 -7.96 6.86
C GLY A 240 -0.27 -9.43 7.20
N PHE A 241 -1.47 -9.99 7.23
CA PHE A 241 -1.70 -11.32 7.76
C PHE A 241 -2.71 -12.11 6.93
N PRO A 242 -2.69 -13.44 6.99
CA PRO A 242 -3.83 -14.23 6.58
C PRO A 242 -5.01 -14.01 7.56
N ALA A 243 -6.24 -14.26 7.12
CA ALA A 243 -7.47 -13.91 7.86
C ALA A 243 -7.48 -14.44 9.31
N HIS A 244 -6.99 -15.64 9.57
CA HIS A 244 -6.99 -16.23 10.91
C HIS A 244 -6.07 -15.48 11.91
N GLU A 245 -5.04 -14.82 11.42
CA GLU A 245 -4.17 -13.96 12.21
C GLU A 245 -4.68 -12.51 12.22
N PHE A 246 -5.17 -12.02 11.07
CA PHE A 246 -5.71 -10.67 10.94
C PHE A 246 -6.89 -10.45 11.88
N TYR A 247 -7.84 -11.38 11.91
CA TYR A 247 -9.04 -11.34 12.77
C TYR A 247 -8.86 -12.10 14.10
N HIS A 248 -7.62 -12.30 14.56
CA HIS A 248 -7.39 -13.00 15.82
C HIS A 248 -8.01 -12.21 17.01
N PRO A 249 -8.70 -12.90 17.97
CA PRO A 249 -9.37 -12.22 19.08
C PRO A 249 -8.49 -11.27 19.91
N GLN A 250 -7.20 -11.55 20.03
CA GLN A 250 -6.24 -10.69 20.73
C GLN A 250 -5.90 -9.41 19.94
N ARG A 251 -6.22 -9.31 18.66
CA ARG A 251 -6.01 -8.11 17.82
C ARG A 251 -7.26 -7.20 17.84
N HIS A 252 -7.81 -7.01 19.03
CA HIS A 252 -9.09 -6.35 19.25
C HIS A 252 -9.07 -4.82 19.06
N MET A 253 -7.92 -4.22 18.85
CA MET A 253 -7.76 -2.77 18.62
C MET A 253 -7.55 -2.43 17.13
N GLY A 254 -7.66 -3.41 16.22
CA GLY A 254 -7.33 -3.24 14.81
C GLY A 254 -5.82 -3.17 14.54
N THR A 255 -5.50 -2.71 13.35
CA THR A 255 -4.12 -2.62 12.85
C THR A 255 -3.75 -1.24 12.34
N LEU A 256 -4.66 -0.27 12.49
CA LEU A 256 -4.44 1.09 12.02
C LEU A 256 -3.20 1.70 12.66
N MET A 257 -2.32 2.26 11.83
CA MET A 257 -1.08 2.90 12.26
C MET A 257 -0.91 4.24 11.54
N CYS A 258 -0.38 5.21 12.28
CA CYS A 258 -0.03 6.52 11.74
C CYS A 258 1.47 6.74 11.89
N HIS A 259 2.12 7.27 10.85
CA HIS A 259 3.55 7.53 10.83
C HIS A 259 3.83 9.02 10.63
N HIS A 260 4.66 9.60 11.50
CA HIS A 260 5.07 11.00 11.40
C HIS A 260 6.44 11.21 12.08
N HIS A 261 7.43 11.71 11.33
CA HIS A 261 8.78 11.99 11.83
C HIS A 261 9.41 10.81 12.61
N HIS A 262 9.35 9.59 12.06
CA HIS A 262 9.87 8.33 12.67
C HIS A 262 9.20 7.94 13.99
N ARG A 263 8.02 8.46 14.25
CA ARG A 263 7.17 8.03 15.35
C ARG A 263 5.90 7.41 14.77
N SER A 264 5.46 6.36 15.42
CA SER A 264 4.19 5.73 15.11
C SER A 264 3.22 5.93 16.27
N ASP A 265 1.97 6.16 15.95
CA ASP A 265 0.85 6.17 16.89
C ASP A 265 -0.40 5.60 16.18
N ALA A 266 -1.46 5.34 16.95
CA ALA A 266 -2.70 4.78 16.41
C ALA A 266 -3.83 5.84 16.31
N ASP A 267 -3.53 7.13 16.38
CA ASP A 267 -4.55 8.19 16.36
C ASP A 267 -4.51 9.02 15.07
N PRO A 268 -5.34 8.69 14.06
CA PRO A 268 -5.39 9.42 12.80
C PRO A 268 -6.11 10.78 12.90
N LEU A 269 -6.72 11.09 14.05
CA LEU A 269 -7.49 12.33 14.24
C LEU A 269 -6.63 13.49 14.75
N THR A 270 -5.35 13.25 15.02
CA THR A 270 -4.36 14.29 15.38
C THR A 270 -3.39 14.51 14.23
N ASP A 271 -2.84 15.72 14.14
CA ASP A 271 -1.87 16.13 13.09
C ASP A 271 -2.33 15.76 11.66
N ILE A 272 -3.62 15.96 11.39
CA ILE A 272 -4.31 15.53 10.18
C ILE A 272 -3.64 16.13 8.92
N GLY A 273 -3.29 15.26 7.98
CA GLY A 273 -2.59 15.60 6.74
C GLY A 273 -1.07 15.72 6.90
N ALA A 274 -0.54 15.58 8.13
CA ALA A 274 0.89 15.52 8.39
C ALA A 274 1.38 14.08 8.65
N LYS A 275 0.46 13.13 8.90
CA LYS A 275 0.73 11.72 9.13
C LYS A 275 0.37 10.89 7.92
N ASP A 276 1.17 9.88 7.64
CA ASP A 276 0.72 8.73 6.85
C ASP A 276 -0.22 7.88 7.70
N ILE A 277 -1.25 7.33 7.08
CA ILE A 277 -2.23 6.45 7.74
C ILE A 277 -2.29 5.16 6.97
N THR A 278 -1.95 4.06 7.63
CA THR A 278 -1.88 2.74 7.04
C THR A 278 -2.67 1.73 7.86
N ALA A 279 -3.06 0.62 7.24
CA ALA A 279 -3.66 -0.53 7.90
C ALA A 279 -3.01 -1.80 7.36
N HIS A 280 -2.85 -2.83 8.18
CA HIS A 280 -2.35 -4.12 7.70
C HIS A 280 -3.30 -4.72 6.67
N VAL A 281 -2.75 -5.48 5.74
CA VAL A 281 -3.51 -6.12 4.66
C VAL A 281 -4.07 -7.46 5.13
N ASP A 282 -5.38 -7.68 4.93
CA ASP A 282 -5.99 -9.01 4.99
C ASP A 282 -5.71 -9.75 3.67
N PHE A 283 -4.59 -10.45 3.58
CA PHE A 283 -4.19 -11.14 2.36
C PHE A 283 -5.15 -12.25 1.94
N THR A 284 -5.82 -12.91 2.89
CA THR A 284 -6.87 -13.88 2.53
C THR A 284 -8.04 -13.20 1.85
N GLY A 285 -8.52 -12.08 2.38
CA GLY A 285 -9.61 -11.31 1.78
C GLY A 285 -9.26 -10.81 0.39
N ILE A 286 -8.03 -10.29 0.20
CA ILE A 286 -7.55 -9.84 -1.12
C ILE A 286 -7.45 -11.00 -2.11
N ALA A 287 -6.88 -12.15 -1.71
CA ALA A 287 -6.76 -13.32 -2.57
C ALA A 287 -8.13 -13.89 -2.98
N LEU A 288 -9.07 -13.99 -2.05
CA LEU A 288 -10.44 -14.43 -2.32
C LEU A 288 -11.15 -13.47 -3.27
N CYS A 289 -11.03 -12.16 -3.05
CA CYS A 289 -11.61 -11.15 -3.92
C CYS A 289 -11.05 -11.24 -5.36
N ALA A 290 -9.75 -11.49 -5.49
CA ALA A 290 -9.10 -11.71 -6.78
C ALA A 290 -9.65 -12.97 -7.48
N GLN A 291 -9.79 -14.08 -6.74
CA GLN A 291 -10.31 -15.36 -7.26
C GLN A 291 -11.78 -15.23 -7.69
N GLU A 292 -12.63 -14.59 -6.89
CA GLU A 292 -14.03 -14.31 -7.24
C GLU A 292 -14.15 -13.46 -8.50
N ALA A 293 -13.18 -12.56 -8.74
CA ALA A 293 -13.11 -11.73 -9.93
C ALA A 293 -12.41 -12.41 -11.13
N GLY A 294 -12.04 -13.71 -11.01
CA GLY A 294 -11.52 -14.54 -12.09
C GLY A 294 -10.00 -14.51 -12.26
N LEU A 295 -9.25 -14.07 -11.27
CA LEU A 295 -7.80 -14.30 -11.18
C LEU A 295 -7.50 -15.58 -10.41
N THR A 296 -6.29 -16.10 -10.58
CA THR A 296 -5.77 -17.26 -9.84
C THR A 296 -4.75 -16.76 -8.80
N CYS A 297 -4.84 -17.21 -7.57
CA CYS A 297 -3.77 -17.07 -6.60
C CYS A 297 -2.64 -18.02 -6.99
N LEU A 298 -1.50 -17.49 -7.40
CA LEU A 298 -0.33 -18.23 -7.87
C LEU A 298 0.63 -18.53 -6.72
N GLY A 299 0.71 -17.64 -5.74
CA GLY A 299 1.57 -17.80 -4.58
C GLY A 299 1.22 -16.85 -3.45
N TYR A 300 1.51 -17.29 -2.22
CA TYR A 300 1.48 -16.45 -1.01
C TYR A 300 2.56 -16.93 -0.04
N THR A 301 3.43 -16.04 0.39
CA THR A 301 4.54 -16.36 1.29
C THR A 301 5.05 -15.13 2.01
N SER A 302 5.93 -15.29 3.01
CA SER A 302 6.65 -14.17 3.60
C SER A 302 7.67 -13.57 2.63
N GLN A 303 8.01 -12.29 2.81
CA GLN A 303 9.04 -11.62 2.00
C GLN A 303 10.38 -12.35 2.07
N ALA A 304 10.77 -12.82 3.26
CA ALA A 304 12.01 -13.58 3.45
C ALA A 304 12.04 -14.82 2.55
N GLN A 305 10.99 -15.64 2.65
CA GLN A 305 10.92 -16.87 1.86
C GLN A 305 10.87 -16.60 0.35
N PHE A 306 10.12 -15.55 -0.06
CA PHE A 306 10.05 -15.12 -1.45
C PHE A 306 11.44 -14.74 -2.00
N LEU A 307 12.14 -13.85 -1.30
CA LEU A 307 13.45 -13.38 -1.75
C LEU A 307 14.50 -14.52 -1.75
N LEU A 308 14.45 -15.42 -0.77
CA LEU A 308 15.32 -16.60 -0.75
C LEU A 308 15.03 -17.53 -1.93
N ASN A 309 13.78 -17.78 -2.26
CA ASN A 309 13.36 -18.59 -3.40
C ASN A 309 13.76 -17.96 -4.75
N CYS A 310 13.74 -16.62 -4.85
CA CYS A 310 14.24 -15.89 -6.02
C CYS A 310 15.78 -15.85 -6.08
N GLY A 311 16.49 -16.49 -5.13
CA GLY A 311 17.93 -16.65 -5.17
C GLY A 311 18.74 -15.49 -4.60
N LEU A 312 18.16 -14.72 -3.64
CA LEU A 312 18.85 -13.59 -2.99
C LEU A 312 20.28 -13.95 -2.54
N LEU A 313 20.47 -15.10 -1.88
CA LEU A 313 21.80 -15.48 -1.36
C LEU A 313 22.82 -15.66 -2.49
N ARG A 314 22.41 -16.23 -3.62
CA ARG A 314 23.27 -16.38 -4.80
C ARG A 314 23.61 -15.01 -5.40
N LEU A 315 22.64 -14.11 -5.48
CA LEU A 315 22.89 -12.75 -5.99
C LEU A 315 23.85 -11.95 -5.10
N LEU A 316 23.95 -12.30 -3.81
CA LEU A 316 24.84 -11.65 -2.83
C LEU A 316 26.25 -12.22 -2.80
N GLU A 317 26.62 -13.23 -3.60
CA GLU A 317 27.95 -13.86 -3.55
C GLU A 317 29.07 -12.84 -3.76
N ASP A 318 28.89 -11.90 -4.70
CA ASP A 318 29.87 -10.86 -5.02
C ASP A 318 29.58 -9.51 -4.33
N ALA A 319 28.55 -9.44 -3.46
CA ALA A 319 28.18 -8.22 -2.76
C ALA A 319 29.19 -7.86 -1.66
N SER A 320 29.39 -6.58 -1.43
CA SER A 320 30.19 -6.07 -0.31
C SER A 320 29.57 -6.44 1.05
N PRO A 321 30.37 -6.45 2.15
CA PRO A 321 29.82 -6.71 3.49
C PRO A 321 28.68 -5.77 3.89
N LEU A 322 28.73 -4.50 3.50
CA LEU A 322 27.68 -3.52 3.78
C LEU A 322 26.39 -3.86 3.03
N GLU A 323 26.49 -4.18 1.74
CA GLU A 323 25.34 -4.58 0.93
C GLU A 323 24.68 -5.85 1.46
N ARG A 324 25.48 -6.84 1.87
CA ARG A 324 24.98 -8.05 2.53
C ARG A 324 24.23 -7.73 3.82
N GLN A 325 24.79 -6.86 4.66
CA GLN A 325 24.12 -6.43 5.89
C GLN A 325 22.78 -5.76 5.60
N GLN A 326 22.72 -4.85 4.62
CA GLN A 326 21.48 -4.21 4.21
C GLN A 326 20.47 -5.22 3.64
N ALA A 327 20.93 -6.16 2.80
CA ALA A 327 20.05 -7.19 2.26
C ALA A 327 19.51 -8.13 3.33
N MET A 328 20.28 -8.41 4.39
CA MET A 328 19.79 -9.23 5.51
C MET A 328 18.61 -8.61 6.25
N MET A 329 18.49 -7.28 6.31
CA MET A 329 17.31 -6.62 6.89
C MET A 329 16.01 -6.95 6.15
N LEU A 330 16.10 -7.27 4.84
CA LEU A 330 14.93 -7.64 4.04
C LEU A 330 14.36 -9.00 4.42
N ILE A 331 15.16 -9.89 5.03
CA ILE A 331 14.79 -11.29 5.32
C ILE A 331 14.83 -11.66 6.80
N GLN A 332 15.25 -10.76 7.68
CA GLN A 332 15.22 -11.00 9.13
C GLN A 332 13.78 -10.93 9.66
N ASP A 333 13.39 -11.91 10.49
CA ASP A 333 12.03 -12.08 10.99
C ASP A 333 11.52 -10.87 11.80
N HIS A 334 12.39 -10.26 12.61
CA HIS A 334 12.07 -9.12 13.46
C HIS A 334 12.15 -7.76 12.74
N GLU A 335 12.55 -7.77 11.48
CA GLU A 335 12.59 -6.59 10.60
C GLU A 335 11.45 -6.70 9.55
N MET A 336 11.79 -6.90 8.29
CA MET A 336 10.82 -6.94 7.20
C MET A 336 10.46 -8.37 6.76
N GLY A 337 11.29 -9.37 7.11
CA GLY A 337 11.24 -10.68 6.49
C GLY A 337 9.95 -11.43 6.72
N GLU A 338 9.42 -11.43 7.96
CA GLU A 338 8.18 -12.14 8.29
C GLU A 338 6.96 -11.21 8.27
N LEU A 339 7.10 -9.94 8.64
CA LEU A 339 5.99 -8.99 8.67
C LEU A 339 5.42 -8.72 7.28
N PHE A 340 6.31 -8.57 6.29
CA PHE A 340 5.91 -8.40 4.89
C PHE A 340 5.58 -9.73 4.23
N LYS A 341 4.54 -9.72 3.42
CA LYS A 341 4.08 -10.86 2.63
C LYS A 341 4.08 -10.52 1.16
N VAL A 342 4.24 -11.54 0.35
CA VAL A 342 4.13 -11.44 -1.11
C VAL A 342 2.94 -12.26 -1.55
N LEU A 343 1.98 -11.62 -2.18
CA LEU A 343 0.86 -12.25 -2.86
C LEU A 343 1.09 -12.17 -4.37
N GLU A 344 1.13 -13.31 -5.00
CA GLU A 344 1.16 -13.44 -6.46
C GLU A 344 -0.20 -13.90 -6.97
N ILE A 345 -0.77 -13.12 -7.87
CA ILE A 345 -2.03 -13.43 -8.55
C ILE A 345 -1.87 -13.24 -10.06
N GLY A 346 -2.67 -13.94 -10.84
CA GLY A 346 -2.59 -13.81 -12.29
C GLY A 346 -3.74 -14.46 -13.01
N ARG A 347 -3.74 -14.35 -14.35
CA ARG A 347 -4.61 -15.17 -15.17
C ARG A 347 -3.85 -16.43 -15.53
N ALA A 348 -4.41 -17.58 -15.15
CA ALA A 348 -3.97 -18.86 -15.66
C ALA A 348 -4.11 -18.81 -17.20
N HIS A 349 -3.02 -19.01 -17.91
CA HIS A 349 -3.09 -19.20 -19.33
C HIS A 349 -3.75 -20.55 -19.60
N VAL A 350 -4.82 -20.47 -20.36
CA VAL A 350 -5.35 -21.61 -21.08
C VAL A 350 -4.43 -21.92 -22.26
#